data_39f394c2ace3b06250a001312582cbe8
#
_entry.id   39f394c2ace3b06250a001312582cbe8
#
_cell.length_a   1.000
_cell.length_b   1.000
_cell.length_c   1.000
_cell.angle_alpha   90.00
_cell.angle_beta   90.00
_cell.angle_gamma   90.00
#
_symmetry.space_group_name_H-M   'P 1'
#
loop_
_entity.id
_entity.type
_entity.pdbx_description
1 polymer ?
#
loop_
_entity_poly.entity_id
_entity_poly.type
_entity_poly.pdbx_seq_one_letter_code
_entity_poly.pdbx_strand_id
1 'polypeptide(L)'
;MVPRKSKILSISLKERKKNTYIVTTTSGDRFEVSEDVIIASSLHKNKEIAETELNKILFSENYFRVKEAALVLLNYRMRSKKELRLRLIKKGYSKDIIEKVINELEKKGWIDDEKFGLAFSKDQLSR
;
A
#
# COMPACT_ATOMS: atom_id res chain seq x y z
N MET A 1 -6.41 28.17 3.18
CA MET A 1 -7.56 27.39 3.69
C MET A 1 -7.15 26.58 4.90
N VAL A 2 -7.89 26.72 5.97
CA VAL A 2 -7.59 25.97 7.20
C VAL A 2 -8.05 24.52 7.01
N PRO A 3 -7.18 23.53 7.24
CA PRO A 3 -7.59 22.13 7.14
C PRO A 3 -8.71 21.81 8.11
N ARG A 4 -9.67 21.02 7.66
CA ARG A 4 -10.72 20.53 8.53
C ARG A 4 -10.13 19.59 9.57
N LYS A 5 -10.63 19.69 10.78
CA LYS A 5 -10.23 18.76 11.83
C LYS A 5 -11.44 17.94 12.25
N SER A 6 -11.20 16.67 12.48
CA SER A 6 -12.21 15.78 13.03
C SER A 6 -11.56 14.91 14.10
N LYS A 7 -12.38 14.17 14.84
CA LYS A 7 -11.87 13.25 15.84
C LYS A 7 -12.24 11.84 15.45
N ILE A 8 -11.43 10.89 15.86
CA ILE A 8 -11.74 9.49 15.67
C ILE A 8 -12.81 9.10 16.68
N LEU A 9 -13.96 8.67 16.17
CA LEU A 9 -15.06 8.20 17.00
C LEU A 9 -14.81 6.76 17.47
N SER A 10 -14.39 5.92 16.57
CA SER A 10 -14.19 4.52 16.88
C SER A 10 -13.19 3.87 15.93
N ILE A 11 -12.52 2.85 16.45
CA ILE A 11 -11.66 1.96 15.68
C ILE A 11 -12.13 0.56 16.02
N SER A 12 -12.60 -0.17 15.00
CA SER A 12 -13.11 -1.52 15.20
C SER A 12 -12.48 -2.49 14.21
N LEU A 13 -12.28 -3.72 14.68
CA LEU A 13 -11.74 -4.78 13.83
C LEU A 13 -12.76 -5.12 12.75
N LYS A 14 -12.31 -5.21 11.51
CA LYS A 14 -13.19 -5.60 10.42
C LYS A 14 -13.41 -7.10 10.44
N GLU A 15 -14.67 -7.52 10.39
CA GLU A 15 -15.01 -8.93 10.35
C GLU A 15 -14.41 -9.62 9.12
N ARG A 16 -13.97 -10.85 9.32
CA ARG A 16 -13.45 -11.70 8.25
C ARG A 16 -12.16 -11.22 7.58
N LYS A 17 -11.54 -10.19 8.13
CA LYS A 17 -10.28 -9.68 7.59
C LYS A 17 -9.31 -9.44 8.71
N LYS A 18 -8.24 -10.24 8.74
CA LYS A 18 -7.21 -10.10 9.78
C LYS A 18 -6.49 -8.78 9.64
N ASN A 19 -6.17 -8.19 10.79
CA ASN A 19 -5.34 -6.98 10.86
C ASN A 19 -5.90 -5.80 10.06
N THR A 20 -7.20 -5.79 9.82
CA THR A 20 -7.88 -4.68 9.14
C THR A 20 -8.90 -4.08 10.09
N TYR A 21 -8.86 -2.75 10.19
CA TYR A 21 -9.71 -2.01 11.11
C TYR A 21 -10.52 -0.98 10.35
N ILE A 22 -11.70 -0.66 10.88
CA ILE A 22 -12.55 0.41 10.35
C ILE A 22 -12.45 1.58 11.30
N VAL A 23 -12.04 2.72 10.77
CA VAL A 23 -11.94 3.97 11.52
C VAL A 23 -13.10 4.87 11.10
N THR A 24 -13.85 5.37 12.08
CA THR A 24 -14.95 6.30 11.85
C THR A 24 -14.62 7.61 12.53
N THR A 25 -14.88 8.72 11.83
CA THR A 25 -14.57 10.05 12.35
C THR A 25 -15.82 10.87 12.60
N THR A 26 -15.66 11.97 13.34
CA THR A 26 -16.78 12.88 13.65
C THR A 26 -17.30 13.60 12.41
N SER A 27 -16.50 13.70 11.35
CA SER A 27 -16.96 14.31 10.10
C SER A 27 -17.73 13.33 9.21
N GLY A 28 -17.93 12.10 9.67
CA GLY A 28 -18.67 11.10 8.93
C GLY A 28 -17.82 10.23 8.02
N ASP A 29 -16.52 10.47 7.99
CA ASP A 29 -15.62 9.65 7.19
C ASP A 29 -15.49 8.26 7.81
N ARG A 30 -15.42 7.26 6.94
CA ARG A 30 -15.24 5.88 7.35
C ARG A 30 -14.27 5.24 6.37
N PHE A 31 -13.20 4.67 6.91
CA PHE A 31 -12.19 4.08 6.04
C PHE A 31 -11.56 2.86 6.71
N GLU A 32 -11.01 1.98 5.88
CA GLU A 32 -10.32 0.77 6.34
C GLU A 32 -8.83 1.04 6.38
N VAL A 33 -8.19 0.60 7.45
CA VAL A 33 -6.74 0.70 7.58
C VAL A 33 -6.19 -0.60 8.15
N SER A 34 -4.94 -0.87 7.81
CA SER A 34 -4.22 -2.01 8.38
C SER A 34 -3.74 -1.67 9.79
N GLU A 35 -3.46 -2.73 10.56
CA GLU A 35 -2.89 -2.55 11.89
C GLU A 35 -1.59 -1.76 11.86
N ASP A 36 -0.75 -2.02 10.85
CA ASP A 36 0.52 -1.30 10.71
C ASP A 36 0.32 0.20 10.56
N VAL A 37 -0.69 0.62 9.81
CA VAL A 37 -1.00 2.04 9.64
C VAL A 37 -1.52 2.64 10.93
N ILE A 38 -2.34 1.90 11.69
CA ILE A 38 -2.82 2.36 12.98
C ILE A 38 -1.66 2.64 13.93
N ILE A 39 -0.70 1.72 13.99
CA ILE A 39 0.46 1.86 14.85
C ILE A 39 1.36 3.01 14.38
N ALA A 40 1.68 3.03 13.09
CA ALA A 40 2.58 4.04 12.53
C ALA A 40 2.03 5.46 12.66
N SER A 41 0.70 5.61 12.55
CA SER A 41 0.04 6.92 12.64
C SER A 41 -0.48 7.22 14.03
N SER A 42 -0.26 6.33 14.99
CA SER A 42 -0.73 6.47 16.38
C SER A 42 -2.23 6.77 16.46
N LEU A 43 -3.02 6.03 15.70
CA LEU A 43 -4.46 6.24 15.68
C LEU A 43 -5.10 5.67 16.94
N HIS A 44 -5.99 6.46 17.54
CA HIS A 44 -6.73 6.04 18.72
C HIS A 44 -8.03 6.85 18.84
N LYS A 45 -8.94 6.35 19.64
CA LYS A 45 -10.22 7.03 19.88
C LYS A 45 -9.95 8.43 20.43
N ASN A 46 -10.72 9.38 19.95
CA ASN A 46 -10.66 10.81 20.32
C ASN A 46 -9.44 11.55 19.80
N LYS A 47 -8.58 10.91 19.00
CA LYS A 47 -7.47 11.62 18.37
C LYS A 47 -8.03 12.61 17.36
N GLU A 48 -7.53 13.84 17.40
CA GLU A 48 -7.85 14.84 16.39
C GLU A 48 -7.06 14.55 15.11
N ILE A 49 -7.74 14.60 13.97
CA ILE A 49 -7.13 14.36 12.66
C ILE A 49 -7.47 15.53 11.75
N ALA A 50 -6.44 16.18 11.22
CA ALA A 50 -6.62 17.18 10.18
C ALA A 50 -6.81 16.48 8.83
N GLU A 51 -7.46 17.16 7.89
CA GLU A 51 -7.67 16.61 6.54
C GLU A 51 -6.36 16.21 5.89
N THR A 52 -5.31 17.01 6.08
CA THR A 52 -3.99 16.69 5.54
C THR A 52 -3.42 15.42 6.13
N GLU A 53 -3.62 15.21 7.42
CA GLU A 53 -3.17 13.98 8.09
C GLU A 53 -3.98 12.79 7.60
N LEU A 54 -5.29 12.95 7.45
CA LEU A 54 -6.15 11.90 6.92
C LEU A 54 -5.69 11.47 5.53
N ASN A 55 -5.37 12.42 4.66
CA ASN A 55 -4.88 12.11 3.33
C ASN A 55 -3.58 11.32 3.38
N LYS A 56 -2.69 11.65 4.30
CA LYS A 56 -1.44 10.90 4.49
C LYS A 56 -1.71 9.47 4.96
N ILE A 57 -2.67 9.31 5.86
CA ILE A 57 -3.04 7.98 6.36
C ILE A 57 -3.62 7.14 5.22
N LEU A 58 -4.50 7.70 4.43
CA LEU A 58 -5.09 6.99 3.29
C LEU A 58 -4.04 6.64 2.24
N PHE A 59 -3.09 7.54 1.99
CA PHE A 59 -1.99 7.25 1.09
C PHE A 59 -1.14 6.10 1.62
N SER A 60 -0.82 6.11 2.91
CA SER A 60 -0.03 5.04 3.52
C SER A 60 -0.72 3.70 3.42
N GLU A 61 -2.03 3.68 3.64
CA GLU A 61 -2.80 2.45 3.53
C GLU A 61 -2.80 1.92 2.10
N ASN A 62 -3.03 2.79 1.13
CA ASN A 62 -3.02 2.39 -0.28
C ASN A 62 -1.63 1.92 -0.71
N TYR A 63 -0.60 2.60 -0.26
CA TYR A 63 0.78 2.21 -0.54
C TYR A 63 1.05 0.80 0.00
N PHE A 64 0.65 0.55 1.24
CA PHE A 64 0.83 -0.76 1.87
C PHE A 64 0.11 -1.85 1.08
N ARG A 65 -1.13 -1.61 0.66
CA ARG A 65 -1.91 -2.58 -0.10
C ARG A 65 -1.28 -2.90 -1.45
N VAL A 66 -0.80 -1.88 -2.16
CA VAL A 66 -0.15 -2.08 -3.45
C VAL A 66 1.16 -2.84 -3.27
N LYS A 67 1.93 -2.49 -2.24
CA LYS A 67 3.18 -3.17 -1.94
C LYS A 67 2.94 -4.65 -1.62
N GLU A 68 1.93 -4.94 -0.80
CA GLU A 68 1.56 -6.32 -0.48
C GLU A 68 1.20 -7.11 -1.74
N ALA A 69 0.38 -6.51 -2.61
CA ALA A 69 0.00 -7.16 -3.86
C ALA A 69 1.21 -7.44 -4.75
N ALA A 70 2.13 -6.47 -4.81
CA ALA A 70 3.37 -6.64 -5.59
C ALA A 70 4.23 -7.76 -5.04
N LEU A 71 4.38 -7.82 -3.71
CA LEU A 71 5.17 -8.87 -3.07
C LEU A 71 4.58 -10.25 -3.30
N VAL A 72 3.27 -10.38 -3.28
CA VAL A 72 2.61 -11.65 -3.59
C VAL A 72 2.96 -12.08 -5.01
N LEU A 73 2.92 -11.16 -5.98
CA LEU A 73 3.25 -11.48 -7.35
C LEU A 73 4.73 -11.89 -7.50
N LEU A 74 5.62 -11.20 -6.79
CA LEU A 74 7.06 -11.49 -6.84
C LEU A 74 7.40 -12.81 -6.14
N ASN A 75 6.59 -13.24 -5.18
CA ASN A 75 6.79 -14.54 -4.53
C ASN A 75 6.60 -15.70 -5.49
N TYR A 76 5.75 -15.55 -6.50
CA TYR A 76 5.55 -16.61 -7.48
C TYR A 76 6.73 -16.71 -8.45
N ARG A 77 7.24 -15.56 -8.89
CA ARG A 77 8.41 -15.51 -9.76
C ARG A 77 8.86 -14.07 -9.94
N MET A 78 10.12 -13.93 -10.35
CA MET A 78 10.66 -12.61 -10.68
C MET A 78 9.91 -12.02 -11.87
N ARG A 79 9.66 -10.71 -11.82
CA ARG A 79 8.91 -10.01 -12.85
C ARG A 79 9.62 -8.72 -13.22
N SER A 80 9.44 -8.28 -14.47
CA SER A 80 9.92 -6.98 -14.88
C SER A 80 9.04 -5.87 -14.30
N LYS A 81 9.54 -4.65 -14.34
CA LYS A 81 8.75 -3.49 -13.92
C LYS A 81 7.48 -3.38 -14.74
N LYS A 82 7.60 -3.58 -16.05
CA LYS A 82 6.45 -3.47 -16.96
C LYS A 82 5.37 -4.49 -16.62
N GLU A 83 5.74 -5.72 -16.41
CA GLU A 83 4.77 -6.76 -16.08
C GLU A 83 4.10 -6.47 -14.74
N LEU A 84 4.88 -6.12 -13.73
CA LEU A 84 4.35 -5.82 -12.41
C LEU A 84 3.39 -4.64 -12.47
N ARG A 85 3.76 -3.58 -13.18
CA ARG A 85 2.93 -2.40 -13.37
C ARG A 85 1.59 -2.77 -14.00
N LEU A 86 1.62 -3.53 -15.08
CA LEU A 86 0.39 -3.93 -15.78
C LEU A 86 -0.51 -4.76 -14.88
N ARG A 87 0.06 -5.67 -14.11
CA ARG A 87 -0.72 -6.49 -13.19
C ARG A 87 -1.38 -5.67 -12.10
N LEU A 88 -0.66 -4.70 -11.55
CA LEU A 88 -1.19 -3.86 -10.48
C LEU A 88 -2.25 -2.89 -11.00
N ILE A 89 -2.06 -2.34 -12.21
CA ILE A 89 -3.07 -1.51 -12.85
C ILE A 89 -4.35 -2.32 -13.09
N LYS A 90 -4.21 -3.54 -13.55
CA LYS A 90 -5.35 -4.42 -13.80
C LYS A 90 -6.15 -4.71 -12.54
N LYS A 91 -5.49 -4.73 -11.38
CA LYS A 91 -6.17 -4.89 -10.09
C LYS A 91 -6.91 -3.64 -9.63
N GLY A 92 -6.74 -2.51 -10.32
CA GLY A 92 -7.46 -1.28 -10.03
C GLY A 92 -6.72 -0.30 -9.13
N TYR A 93 -5.45 -0.52 -8.87
CA TYR A 93 -4.67 0.40 -8.03
C TYR A 93 -4.26 1.65 -8.79
N SER A 94 -4.02 2.74 -8.05
CA SER A 94 -3.61 4.02 -8.59
C SER A 94 -2.22 3.94 -9.22
N LYS A 95 -2.06 4.51 -10.41
CA LYS A 95 -0.76 4.53 -11.09
C LYS A 95 0.32 5.23 -10.28
N ASP A 96 -0.02 6.34 -9.63
CA ASP A 96 0.95 7.10 -8.84
C ASP A 96 1.52 6.26 -7.71
N ILE A 97 0.67 5.52 -7.03
CA ILE A 97 1.10 4.67 -5.93
C ILE A 97 1.87 3.48 -6.46
N ILE A 98 1.42 2.90 -7.58
CA ILE A 98 2.11 1.78 -8.21
C ILE A 98 3.56 2.16 -8.54
N GLU A 99 3.77 3.35 -9.15
CA GLU A 99 5.13 3.77 -9.49
C GLU A 99 6.02 3.94 -8.25
N LYS A 100 5.47 4.47 -7.18
CA LYS A 100 6.23 4.61 -5.93
C LYS A 100 6.61 3.26 -5.34
N VAL A 101 5.70 2.30 -5.36
CA VAL A 101 5.98 0.95 -4.86
C VAL A 101 7.04 0.28 -5.74
N ILE A 102 6.91 0.38 -7.05
CA ILE A 102 7.87 -0.22 -7.97
C ILE A 102 9.27 0.36 -7.74
N ASN A 103 9.36 1.70 -7.58
CA ASN A 103 10.64 2.35 -7.32
C ASN A 103 11.28 1.85 -6.02
N GLU A 104 10.48 1.67 -4.98
CA GLU A 104 11.00 1.16 -3.71
C GLU A 104 11.52 -0.27 -3.86
N LEU A 105 10.75 -1.13 -4.52
CA LEU A 105 11.13 -2.53 -4.70
C LEU A 105 12.36 -2.66 -5.59
N GLU A 106 12.47 -1.80 -6.59
CA GLU A 106 13.67 -1.78 -7.44
C GLU A 106 14.90 -1.39 -6.65
N LYS A 107 14.79 -0.39 -5.78
CA LYS A 107 15.91 0.03 -4.94
C LYS A 107 16.34 -1.07 -3.99
N LYS A 108 15.42 -1.91 -3.56
CA LYS A 108 15.73 -3.04 -2.69
C LYS A 108 16.24 -4.26 -3.45
N GLY A 109 16.33 -4.16 -4.78
CA GLY A 109 16.84 -5.25 -5.59
C GLY A 109 15.85 -6.35 -5.90
N TRP A 110 14.56 -6.12 -5.64
CA TRP A 110 13.53 -7.14 -5.89
C TRP A 110 13.01 -7.11 -7.31
N ILE A 111 13.22 -5.99 -8.00
CA ILE A 111 12.89 -5.81 -9.41
C ILE A 111 14.10 -5.16 -10.07
N ASP A 112 14.53 -5.69 -11.19
CA ASP A 112 15.66 -5.10 -11.90
C ASP A 112 15.56 -5.50 -13.37
N ASP A 113 15.10 -4.57 -14.20
CA ASP A 113 14.86 -4.84 -15.60
C ASP A 113 16.14 -5.19 -16.37
N GLU A 114 17.24 -4.52 -16.07
CA GLU A 114 18.49 -4.81 -16.74
C GLU A 114 19.03 -6.16 -16.30
N LYS A 115 19.12 -6.38 -15.01
CA LYS A 115 19.56 -7.66 -14.48
C LYS A 115 18.56 -8.75 -14.84
N PHE A 116 17.28 -8.44 -14.82
CA PHE A 116 16.27 -9.40 -15.23
C PHE A 116 16.49 -9.85 -16.66
N GLY A 117 16.75 -8.90 -17.58
CA GLY A 117 17.01 -9.24 -18.96
C GLY A 117 18.24 -10.11 -19.14
N LEU A 118 19.34 -9.79 -18.45
CA LEU A 118 20.58 -10.54 -18.55
C LEU A 118 20.54 -11.82 -17.73
N ALA A 119 20.18 -11.71 -16.47
CA ALA A 119 20.14 -12.86 -15.57
C ALA A 119 19.02 -13.82 -15.95
N PHE A 120 17.92 -13.30 -16.43
CA PHE A 120 16.79 -14.12 -16.87
C PHE A 120 17.22 -15.07 -17.99
N SER A 121 18.00 -14.57 -18.95
CA SER A 121 18.49 -15.38 -20.05
C SER A 121 19.28 -16.57 -19.55
N LYS A 122 20.06 -16.40 -18.49
CA LYS A 122 20.88 -17.46 -17.93
C LYS A 122 20.11 -18.31 -16.92
N ASP A 123 19.48 -17.65 -15.96
CA ASP A 123 18.83 -18.34 -14.84
C ASP A 123 17.57 -19.08 -15.27
N GLN A 124 16.81 -18.50 -16.17
CA GLN A 124 15.59 -19.15 -16.64
C GLN A 124 15.89 -20.41 -17.44
N LEU A 125 16.99 -20.40 -18.16
CA LEU A 125 17.42 -21.57 -18.89
C LEU A 125 17.92 -22.69 -17.98
N SER A 126 18.40 -22.30 -16.79
CA SER A 126 18.92 -23.28 -15.84
C SER A 126 17.83 -23.77 -14.86
N ARG A 127 16.69 -23.21 -14.92
CA ARG A 127 15.58 -23.60 -14.07
C ARG A 127 14.62 -24.51 -14.83
#